data_e4eda277dadf7a8396f9164900735d8e
#
_entry.id   e4eda277dadf7a8396f9164900735d8e
#
_cell.length_a   1.000
_cell.length_b   1.000
_cell.length_c   1.000
_cell.angle_alpha   90.00
_cell.angle_beta   90.00
_cell.angle_gamma   90.00
#
_symmetry.space_group_name_H-M   'P 1'
#
loop_
_entity.id
_entity.type
_entity.pdbx_description
1 polymer ?
#
loop_
_entity_poly.entity_id
_entity_poly.type
_entity_poly.pdbx_seq_one_letter_code
_entity_poly.pdbx_strand_id
1 'polypeptide(L)'
;MSNSDEIISLYEKYGFELEDNQNPEKYLVFSHRKGYFQNAEILLIDLDFDFHNLEAEYKASGFAVKINKYSSLDEIHSQLFSGFFLPPNNCKKLRQEYECYARKQTEKIGFCEYKFIPCRFVDDNNESRKNLIEYIYQRLFENGPQLIIVEAAAGFGKTSISYELIKELSADSKGTVPIITELSKNRTASIFKYVLLTEIDSKFSNLSSELVTYEIKQGKVPLIIDGFDELLSKSHDDVPTNLSDSD
;
A
#
# COMPACT_ATOMS: atom_id res chain seq x y z
N MET A 1 5.54 -26.36 7.68
CA MET A 1 4.24 -25.74 8.02
C MET A 1 3.19 -26.40 7.16
N SER A 2 2.02 -26.73 7.71
CA SER A 2 0.93 -27.23 6.89
C SER A 2 0.38 -26.06 6.04
N ASN A 3 -0.21 -26.35 4.88
CA ASN A 3 -0.84 -25.34 4.03
C ASN A 3 -1.89 -24.54 4.81
N SER A 4 -2.55 -25.16 5.78
CA SER A 4 -3.55 -24.51 6.65
C SER A 4 -2.94 -23.47 7.60
N ASP A 5 -1.72 -23.67 8.11
CA ASP A 5 -1.05 -22.70 9.00
C ASP A 5 -0.71 -21.41 8.27
N GLU A 6 -0.31 -21.51 6.99
CA GLU A 6 -0.01 -20.34 6.16
C GLU A 6 -1.26 -19.54 5.83
N ILE A 7 -2.38 -20.23 5.56
CA ILE A 7 -3.69 -19.60 5.34
C ILE A 7 -4.15 -18.87 6.59
N ILE A 8 -4.09 -19.52 7.75
CA ILE A 8 -4.48 -18.92 9.03
C ILE A 8 -3.65 -17.68 9.30
N SER A 9 -2.33 -17.79 9.19
CA SER A 9 -1.43 -16.64 9.38
C SER A 9 -1.71 -15.47 8.43
N LEU A 10 -2.13 -15.76 7.19
CA LEU A 10 -2.50 -14.72 6.23
C LEU A 10 -3.78 -14.00 6.67
N TYR A 11 -4.85 -14.73 7.01
CA TYR A 11 -6.10 -14.15 7.47
C TYR A 11 -5.93 -13.31 8.76
N GLU A 12 -5.12 -13.79 9.71
CA GLU A 12 -4.80 -13.06 10.94
C GLU A 12 -4.15 -11.69 10.66
N LYS A 13 -3.27 -11.60 9.65
CA LYS A 13 -2.66 -10.31 9.24
C LYS A 13 -3.70 -9.31 8.74
N TYR A 14 -4.78 -9.80 8.15
CA TYR A 14 -5.92 -8.97 7.72
C TYR A 14 -6.93 -8.70 8.84
N GLY A 15 -6.63 -9.12 10.07
CA GLY A 15 -7.46 -8.86 11.24
C GLY A 15 -8.64 -9.82 11.39
N PHE A 16 -8.59 -10.97 10.73
CA PHE A 16 -9.54 -12.04 10.96
C PHE A 16 -9.10 -12.92 12.13
N GLU A 17 -10.07 -13.47 12.82
CA GLU A 17 -9.88 -14.47 13.86
C GLU A 17 -10.36 -15.83 13.31
N LEU A 18 -9.56 -16.88 13.56
CA LEU A 18 -10.00 -18.25 13.25
C LEU A 18 -11.09 -18.65 14.24
N GLU A 19 -12.28 -18.95 13.73
CA GLU A 19 -13.35 -19.54 14.54
C GLU A 19 -13.11 -21.03 14.78
N ASP A 20 -13.93 -21.65 15.65
CA ASP A 20 -13.80 -23.08 15.96
C ASP A 20 -13.82 -23.94 14.68
N ASN A 21 -12.81 -24.78 14.55
CA ASN A 21 -12.54 -25.51 13.32
C ASN A 21 -12.56 -27.01 13.57
N GLN A 22 -13.75 -27.59 13.48
CA GLN A 22 -13.94 -29.02 13.72
C GLN A 22 -13.41 -29.91 12.57
N ASN A 23 -13.26 -29.36 11.35
CA ASN A 23 -12.83 -30.12 10.17
C ASN A 23 -11.88 -29.32 9.26
N PRO A 24 -10.62 -29.07 9.70
CA PRO A 24 -9.68 -28.23 8.95
C PRO A 24 -9.28 -28.77 7.57
N GLU A 25 -9.52 -30.03 7.32
CA GLU A 25 -9.31 -30.64 6.00
C GLU A 25 -10.43 -30.31 5.00
N LYS A 26 -11.61 -29.90 5.48
CA LYS A 26 -12.76 -29.61 4.64
C LYS A 26 -12.99 -28.11 4.48
N TYR A 27 -12.88 -27.35 5.56
CA TYR A 27 -13.13 -25.92 5.57
C TYR A 27 -12.39 -25.22 6.71
N LEU A 28 -12.20 -23.91 6.56
CA LEU A 28 -11.77 -22.99 7.61
C LEU A 28 -12.80 -21.86 7.71
N VAL A 29 -13.11 -21.42 8.93
CA VAL A 29 -14.01 -20.29 9.16
C VAL A 29 -13.26 -19.18 9.85
N PHE A 30 -13.30 -18.01 9.26
CA PHE A 30 -12.65 -16.80 9.74
C PHE A 30 -13.71 -15.74 10.05
N SER A 31 -13.64 -15.10 11.22
CA SER A 31 -14.49 -13.96 11.54
C SER A 31 -13.68 -12.66 11.56
N HIS A 32 -14.34 -11.59 11.14
CA HIS A 32 -13.83 -10.24 11.28
C HIS A 32 -14.92 -9.35 11.86
N ARG A 33 -14.63 -8.73 13.01
CA ARG A 33 -15.58 -7.90 13.75
C ARG A 33 -15.10 -6.45 13.76
N LYS A 34 -15.92 -5.54 13.28
CA LYS A 34 -15.64 -4.11 13.31
C LYS A 34 -16.86 -3.31 13.77
N GLY A 35 -16.85 -2.92 15.04
CA GLY A 35 -18.01 -2.29 15.67
C GLY A 35 -19.22 -3.23 15.68
N TYR A 36 -20.33 -2.80 15.06
CA TYR A 36 -21.55 -3.62 14.94
C TYR A 36 -21.54 -4.58 13.75
N PHE A 37 -20.54 -4.49 12.86
CA PHE A 37 -20.45 -5.35 11.68
C PHE A 37 -19.68 -6.62 12.03
N GLN A 38 -20.31 -7.76 11.76
CA GLN A 38 -19.71 -9.07 11.93
C GLN A 38 -19.72 -9.79 10.58
N ASN A 39 -18.55 -10.11 10.09
CA ASN A 39 -18.38 -10.85 8.83
C ASN A 39 -17.76 -12.20 9.15
N ALA A 40 -18.25 -13.25 8.50
CA ALA A 40 -17.63 -14.57 8.52
C ALA A 40 -17.27 -14.97 7.09
N GLU A 41 -16.04 -15.40 6.88
CA GLU A 41 -15.58 -16.01 5.63
C GLU A 41 -15.40 -17.50 5.85
N ILE A 42 -16.14 -18.31 5.08
CA ILE A 42 -16.01 -19.77 5.06
C ILE A 42 -15.13 -20.11 3.86
N LEU A 43 -13.92 -20.60 4.11
CA LEU A 43 -12.99 -21.05 3.09
C LEU A 43 -13.14 -22.56 2.92
N LEU A 44 -13.63 -22.99 1.77
CA LEU A 44 -13.79 -24.39 1.43
C LEU A 44 -12.44 -24.95 0.92
N ILE A 45 -11.90 -25.92 1.64
CA ILE A 45 -10.72 -26.70 1.25
C ILE A 45 -11.15 -27.90 0.40
N ASP A 46 -12.20 -28.60 0.86
CA ASP A 46 -12.86 -29.66 0.09
C ASP A 46 -14.04 -29.03 -0.68
N LEU A 47 -13.96 -29.05 -2.00
CA LEU A 47 -14.94 -28.44 -2.88
C LEU A 47 -16.29 -29.19 -2.92
N ASP A 48 -16.30 -30.45 -2.51
CA ASP A 48 -17.49 -31.30 -2.46
C ASP A 48 -18.19 -31.22 -1.09
N PHE A 49 -17.65 -30.45 -0.15
CA PHE A 49 -18.25 -30.27 1.17
C PHE A 49 -19.55 -29.47 1.08
N ASP A 50 -20.63 -30.02 1.66
CA ASP A 50 -21.91 -29.31 1.81
C ASP A 50 -21.83 -28.30 2.97
N PHE A 51 -21.72 -27.03 2.62
CA PHE A 51 -21.57 -25.91 3.52
C PHE A 51 -22.87 -25.23 3.94
N HIS A 52 -24.04 -25.65 3.40
CA HIS A 52 -25.29 -24.94 3.60
C HIS A 52 -25.73 -24.86 5.09
N ASN A 53 -25.52 -25.92 5.83
CA ASN A 53 -25.84 -25.94 7.27
C ASN A 53 -24.92 -24.98 8.05
N LEU A 54 -23.61 -24.98 7.74
CA LEU A 54 -22.63 -24.11 8.35
C LEU A 54 -22.91 -22.63 8.03
N GLU A 55 -23.24 -22.33 6.78
CA GLU A 55 -23.64 -20.99 6.36
C GLU A 55 -24.88 -20.49 7.11
N ALA A 56 -25.90 -21.35 7.26
CA ALA A 56 -27.13 -21.03 7.96
C ALA A 56 -26.89 -20.76 9.47
N GLU A 57 -25.99 -21.51 10.10
CA GLU A 57 -25.61 -21.33 11.50
C GLU A 57 -24.96 -19.96 11.74
N TYR A 58 -23.97 -19.57 10.93
CA TYR A 58 -23.32 -18.28 11.05
C TYR A 58 -24.25 -17.11 10.71
N LYS A 59 -25.14 -17.27 9.73
CA LYS A 59 -26.19 -16.27 9.44
C LYS A 59 -27.17 -16.10 10.60
N ALA A 60 -27.57 -17.20 11.22
CA ALA A 60 -28.47 -17.18 12.42
C ALA A 60 -27.76 -16.50 13.60
N SER A 61 -26.46 -16.59 13.72
CA SER A 61 -25.62 -15.91 14.71
C SER A 61 -25.35 -14.44 14.41
N GLY A 62 -25.91 -13.89 13.32
CA GLY A 62 -25.82 -12.47 12.98
C GLY A 62 -24.62 -12.08 12.11
N PHE A 63 -23.89 -13.05 11.57
CA PHE A 63 -22.78 -12.76 10.65
C PHE A 63 -23.26 -12.55 9.21
N ALA A 64 -22.63 -11.60 8.51
CA ALA A 64 -22.66 -11.55 7.07
C ALA A 64 -21.66 -12.60 6.55
N VAL A 65 -22.17 -13.64 5.89
CA VAL A 65 -21.37 -14.79 5.49
C VAL A 65 -20.94 -14.67 4.02
N LYS A 66 -19.64 -14.87 3.79
CA LYS A 66 -19.05 -15.00 2.46
C LYS A 66 -18.40 -16.37 2.34
N ILE A 67 -18.61 -17.02 1.20
CA ILE A 67 -18.05 -18.35 0.93
C ILE A 67 -16.98 -18.19 -0.14
N ASN A 68 -15.78 -18.64 0.17
CA ASN A 68 -14.64 -18.67 -0.74
C ASN A 68 -14.21 -20.12 -0.97
N LYS A 69 -13.74 -20.40 -2.18
CA LYS A 69 -13.15 -21.70 -2.52
C LYS A 69 -11.63 -21.58 -2.48
N TYR A 70 -10.97 -22.50 -1.81
CA TYR A 70 -9.52 -22.53 -1.86
C TYR A 70 -9.03 -23.02 -3.22
N SER A 71 -8.15 -22.26 -3.83
CA SER A 71 -7.43 -22.63 -5.05
C SER A 71 -5.92 -22.56 -4.84
N SER A 72 -5.44 -21.42 -4.34
CA SER A 72 -4.05 -21.18 -3.97
C SER A 72 -3.93 -20.08 -2.92
N LEU A 73 -2.81 -20.05 -2.21
CA LEU A 73 -2.53 -18.99 -1.22
C LEU A 73 -2.45 -17.62 -1.89
N ASP A 74 -1.88 -17.53 -3.09
CA ASP A 74 -1.75 -16.28 -3.85
C ASP A 74 -3.13 -15.72 -4.28
N GLU A 75 -4.07 -16.60 -4.63
CA GLU A 75 -5.42 -16.16 -4.99
C GLU A 75 -6.18 -15.65 -3.77
N ILE A 76 -6.10 -16.33 -2.62
CA ILE A 76 -6.67 -15.85 -1.36
C ILE A 76 -6.07 -14.49 -0.99
N HIS A 77 -4.73 -14.38 -1.03
CA HIS A 77 -4.06 -13.12 -0.74
C HIS A 77 -4.54 -12.00 -1.67
N SER A 78 -4.70 -12.29 -2.95
CA SER A 78 -5.19 -11.31 -3.93
C SER A 78 -6.65 -10.90 -3.66
N GLN A 79 -7.51 -11.83 -3.23
CA GLN A 79 -8.89 -11.54 -2.85
C GLN A 79 -8.96 -10.67 -1.59
N LEU A 80 -8.20 -11.01 -0.54
CA LEU A 80 -8.11 -10.24 0.69
C LEU A 80 -7.56 -8.83 0.40
N PHE A 81 -6.46 -8.74 -0.35
CA PHE A 81 -5.88 -7.47 -0.77
C PHE A 81 -6.91 -6.60 -1.49
N SER A 82 -7.60 -7.16 -2.48
CA SER A 82 -8.62 -6.42 -3.23
C SER A 82 -9.74 -5.92 -2.34
N GLY A 83 -10.21 -6.72 -1.40
CA GLY A 83 -11.30 -6.35 -0.49
C GLY A 83 -10.93 -5.22 0.49
N PHE A 84 -9.67 -5.19 0.93
CA PHE A 84 -9.21 -4.22 1.94
C PHE A 84 -8.61 -2.96 1.34
N PHE A 85 -7.78 -3.09 0.29
CA PHE A 85 -7.03 -1.97 -0.29
C PHE A 85 -7.72 -1.27 -1.45
N LEU A 86 -8.54 -1.98 -2.23
CA LEU A 86 -9.16 -1.46 -3.45
C LEU A 86 -10.62 -0.96 -3.32
N PRO A 87 -11.21 -0.74 -2.11
CA PRO A 87 -12.50 -0.08 -2.05
C PRO A 87 -12.46 1.25 -2.83
N PRO A 88 -13.54 1.60 -3.55
CA PRO A 88 -13.60 2.81 -4.37
C PRO A 88 -13.22 4.11 -3.63
N ASN A 89 -13.44 4.15 -2.32
CA ASN A 89 -13.10 5.31 -1.50
C ASN A 89 -11.59 5.53 -1.38
N ASN A 90 -10.77 4.49 -1.37
CA ASN A 90 -9.31 4.62 -1.30
C ASN A 90 -8.76 5.22 -2.60
N CYS A 91 -9.17 4.68 -3.75
CA CYS A 91 -8.79 5.24 -5.06
C CYS A 91 -9.29 6.69 -5.24
N LYS A 92 -10.50 7.00 -4.75
CA LYS A 92 -11.04 8.36 -4.79
C LYS A 92 -10.19 9.35 -4.00
N LYS A 93 -9.73 8.98 -2.80
CA LYS A 93 -8.85 9.83 -1.99
C LYS A 93 -7.54 10.13 -2.72
N LEU A 94 -6.91 9.15 -3.33
CA LEU A 94 -5.66 9.35 -4.09
C LEU A 94 -5.85 10.27 -5.28
N ARG A 95 -6.96 10.13 -6.02
CA ARG A 95 -7.30 11.07 -7.11
C ARG A 95 -7.49 12.50 -6.60
N GLN A 96 -8.15 12.67 -5.47
CA GLN A 96 -8.31 13.98 -4.84
C GLN A 96 -6.97 14.59 -4.40
N GLU A 97 -6.02 13.79 -3.93
CA GLU A 97 -4.66 14.26 -3.64
C GLU A 97 -3.95 14.78 -4.89
N TYR A 98 -4.02 14.02 -5.99
CA TYR A 98 -3.47 14.46 -7.27
C TYR A 98 -4.14 15.75 -7.76
N GLU A 99 -5.47 15.82 -7.75
CA GLU A 99 -6.21 17.00 -8.16
C GLU A 99 -5.85 18.24 -7.32
N CYS A 100 -5.69 18.04 -6.01
CA CYS A 100 -5.25 19.11 -5.11
C CYS A 100 -3.83 19.58 -5.44
N TYR A 101 -2.92 18.66 -5.72
CA TYR A 101 -1.58 18.99 -6.17
C TYR A 101 -1.59 19.77 -7.50
N ALA A 102 -2.27 19.25 -8.53
CA ALA A 102 -2.37 19.87 -9.85
C ALA A 102 -2.94 21.30 -9.77
N ARG A 103 -4.00 21.50 -8.97
CA ARG A 103 -4.58 22.84 -8.72
C ARG A 103 -3.58 23.78 -8.06
N LYS A 104 -2.85 23.35 -7.03
CA LYS A 104 -1.82 24.17 -6.39
C LYS A 104 -0.70 24.59 -7.35
N GLN A 105 -0.33 23.72 -8.28
CA GLN A 105 0.67 24.08 -9.30
C GLN A 105 0.12 25.12 -10.27
N THR A 106 -1.13 24.98 -10.71
CA THR A 106 -1.81 25.97 -11.58
C THR A 106 -1.89 27.36 -10.90
N GLU A 107 -2.30 27.41 -9.65
CA GLU A 107 -2.41 28.65 -8.87
C GLU A 107 -1.04 29.36 -8.71
N LYS A 108 0.04 28.59 -8.47
CA LYS A 108 1.40 29.13 -8.33
C LYS A 108 1.94 29.76 -9.61
N ILE A 109 1.59 29.18 -10.75
CA ILE A 109 2.19 29.55 -12.06
C ILE A 109 1.28 30.53 -12.82
N GLY A 110 0.01 30.66 -12.39
CA GLY A 110 -0.97 31.53 -13.05
C GLY A 110 -1.48 31.00 -14.39
N PHE A 111 -1.33 29.70 -14.65
CA PHE A 111 -1.85 29.04 -15.84
C PHE A 111 -3.27 28.48 -15.59
N CYS A 112 -4.02 28.29 -16.67
CA CYS A 112 -5.39 27.74 -16.57
C CYS A 112 -5.42 26.23 -16.33
N GLU A 113 -4.35 25.48 -16.63
CA GLU A 113 -4.30 24.03 -16.53
C GLU A 113 -2.88 23.55 -16.19
N TYR A 114 -2.80 22.56 -15.28
CA TYR A 114 -1.56 21.83 -15.02
C TYR A 114 -1.35 20.77 -16.09
N LYS A 115 -0.18 20.78 -16.71
CA LYS A 115 0.22 19.79 -17.71
C LYS A 115 1.59 19.23 -17.37
N PHE A 116 1.64 17.94 -17.09
CA PHE A 116 2.90 17.24 -16.91
C PHE A 116 3.60 17.00 -18.25
N ILE A 117 4.89 17.29 -18.30
CA ILE A 117 5.74 17.03 -19.47
C ILE A 117 6.66 15.87 -19.09
N PRO A 118 6.56 14.70 -19.77
CA PRO A 118 7.44 13.56 -19.50
C PRO A 118 8.90 13.93 -19.68
N CYS A 119 9.72 13.62 -18.69
CA CYS A 119 11.16 13.88 -18.74
C CYS A 119 11.91 12.68 -19.36
N ARG A 120 13.04 12.99 -19.99
CA ARG A 120 14.04 11.99 -20.35
C ARG A 120 14.87 11.65 -19.13
N PHE A 121 15.29 10.41 -19.04
CA PHE A 121 16.14 9.91 -17.95
C PHE A 121 17.14 8.88 -18.50
N VAL A 122 18.13 8.57 -17.69
CA VAL A 122 19.09 7.51 -17.95
C VAL A 122 18.83 6.43 -16.90
N ASP A 123 18.65 5.20 -17.33
CA ASP A 123 18.43 4.07 -16.44
C ASP A 123 19.75 3.49 -15.90
N ASP A 124 19.66 2.49 -15.04
CA ASP A 124 20.79 1.78 -14.44
C ASP A 124 21.72 1.08 -15.44
N ASN A 125 21.26 0.86 -16.69
CA ASN A 125 22.07 0.33 -17.80
C ASN A 125 22.73 1.43 -18.63
N ASN A 126 22.63 2.70 -18.22
CA ASN A 126 23.05 3.89 -18.99
C ASN A 126 22.30 4.07 -20.32
N GLU A 127 21.07 3.53 -20.43
CA GLU A 127 20.23 3.75 -21.60
C GLU A 127 19.34 4.99 -21.42
N SER A 128 19.33 5.87 -22.44
CA SER A 128 18.45 7.05 -22.43
C SER A 128 17.02 6.66 -22.80
N ARG A 129 16.08 6.95 -21.91
CA ARG A 129 14.66 6.66 -22.06
C ARG A 129 13.82 7.94 -21.98
N LYS A 130 12.57 7.88 -22.50
CA LYS A 130 11.76 9.09 -22.68
C LYS A 130 10.63 9.27 -21.66
N ASN A 131 10.20 8.20 -20.98
CA ASN A 131 9.04 8.25 -20.11
C ASN A 131 9.34 7.52 -18.79
N LEU A 132 9.73 8.28 -17.78
CA LEU A 132 10.07 7.74 -16.47
C LEU A 132 8.84 7.14 -15.75
N ILE A 133 7.66 7.74 -15.89
CA ILE A 133 6.43 7.25 -15.26
C ILE A 133 6.10 5.84 -15.77
N GLU A 134 6.10 5.67 -17.09
CA GLU A 134 5.81 4.38 -17.71
C GLU A 134 6.85 3.32 -17.33
N TYR A 135 8.13 3.71 -17.29
CA TYR A 135 9.21 2.83 -16.88
C TYR A 135 9.06 2.34 -15.43
N ILE A 136 8.75 3.25 -14.50
CA ILE A 136 8.51 2.90 -13.10
C ILE A 136 7.26 2.02 -12.99
N TYR A 137 6.18 2.40 -13.69
CA TYR A 137 4.92 1.66 -13.69
C TYR A 137 5.11 0.21 -14.13
N GLN A 138 5.85 -0.04 -15.21
CA GLN A 138 6.12 -1.40 -15.69
C GLN A 138 6.89 -2.21 -14.64
N ARG A 139 7.89 -1.63 -13.99
CA ARG A 139 8.69 -2.31 -12.97
C ARG A 139 7.93 -2.63 -11.69
N LEU A 140 6.94 -1.83 -11.31
CA LEU A 140 6.13 -2.09 -10.12
C LEU A 140 5.33 -3.40 -10.19
N PHE A 141 5.10 -3.93 -11.40
CA PHE A 141 4.40 -5.20 -11.61
C PHE A 141 5.33 -6.38 -11.93
N GLU A 142 6.63 -6.18 -11.87
CA GLU A 142 7.60 -7.28 -11.89
C GLU A 142 7.54 -8.07 -10.58
N ASN A 143 7.95 -9.34 -10.62
CA ASN A 143 7.87 -10.21 -9.46
C ASN A 143 8.73 -9.73 -8.29
N GLY A 144 8.13 -9.67 -7.11
CA GLY A 144 8.77 -9.35 -5.85
C GLY A 144 8.92 -7.84 -5.57
N PRO A 145 9.38 -7.49 -4.36
CA PRO A 145 9.58 -6.10 -3.97
C PRO A 145 10.71 -5.45 -4.76
N GLN A 146 10.45 -4.27 -5.33
CA GLN A 146 11.40 -3.47 -6.11
C GLN A 146 11.78 -2.21 -5.35
N LEU A 147 13.05 -1.80 -5.43
CA LEU A 147 13.53 -0.50 -4.97
C LEU A 147 13.94 0.33 -6.18
N ILE A 148 13.23 1.44 -6.41
CA ILE A 148 13.53 2.37 -7.51
C ILE A 148 13.96 3.71 -6.92
N ILE A 149 15.17 4.15 -7.22
CA ILE A 149 15.72 5.42 -6.78
C ILE A 149 15.75 6.37 -7.98
N VAL A 150 15.09 7.53 -7.84
CA VAL A 150 15.08 8.58 -8.86
C VAL A 150 15.94 9.75 -8.39
N GLU A 151 17.07 9.94 -9.06
CA GLU A 151 18.00 11.03 -8.78
C GLU A 151 17.82 12.16 -9.79
N ALA A 152 17.72 13.39 -9.29
CA ALA A 152 17.70 14.59 -10.10
C ALA A 152 18.05 15.81 -9.26
N ALA A 153 18.58 16.85 -9.88
CA ALA A 153 18.84 18.12 -9.24
C ALA A 153 17.54 18.78 -8.71
N ALA A 154 17.67 19.73 -7.79
CA ALA A 154 16.52 20.50 -7.30
C ALA A 154 15.81 21.21 -8.47
N GLY A 155 14.47 21.24 -8.43
CA GLY A 155 13.65 21.86 -9.48
C GLY A 155 13.36 20.99 -10.71
N PHE A 156 13.93 19.79 -10.83
CA PHE A 156 13.67 18.88 -11.96
C PHE A 156 12.36 18.10 -11.87
N GLY A 157 11.47 18.44 -10.95
CA GLY A 157 10.12 17.90 -10.90
C GLY A 157 9.98 16.53 -10.24
N LYS A 158 10.89 16.12 -9.30
CA LYS A 158 10.78 14.87 -8.55
C LYS A 158 9.40 14.72 -7.90
N THR A 159 8.94 15.75 -7.21
CA THR A 159 7.59 15.77 -6.61
C THR A 159 6.46 15.64 -7.66
N SER A 160 6.61 16.25 -8.83
CA SER A 160 5.63 16.11 -9.92
C SER A 160 5.56 14.66 -10.42
N ILE A 161 6.70 13.97 -10.52
CA ILE A 161 6.77 12.56 -10.88
C ILE A 161 6.03 11.70 -9.86
N SER A 162 6.21 11.96 -8.56
CA SER A 162 5.52 11.25 -7.48
C SER A 162 3.99 11.36 -7.60
N TYR A 163 3.48 12.55 -7.90
CA TYR A 163 2.03 12.76 -8.07
C TYR A 163 1.49 12.20 -9.39
N GLU A 164 2.25 12.23 -10.48
CA GLU A 164 1.85 11.57 -11.73
C GLU A 164 1.81 10.04 -11.57
N LEU A 165 2.72 9.44 -10.79
CA LEU A 165 2.64 8.02 -10.43
C LEU A 165 1.38 7.70 -9.63
N ILE A 166 0.99 8.54 -8.68
CA ILE A 166 -0.29 8.38 -7.95
C ILE A 166 -1.46 8.39 -8.92
N LYS A 167 -1.50 9.33 -9.86
CA LYS A 167 -2.55 9.42 -10.86
C LYS A 167 -2.65 8.14 -11.69
N GLU A 168 -1.53 7.68 -12.25
CA GLU A 168 -1.50 6.47 -13.06
C GLU A 168 -1.92 5.23 -12.26
N LEU A 169 -1.38 5.04 -11.06
CA LEU A 169 -1.68 3.90 -10.20
C LEU A 169 -3.12 3.94 -9.68
N SER A 170 -3.70 5.11 -9.41
CA SER A 170 -5.09 5.24 -8.97
C SER A 170 -6.11 5.14 -10.11
N ALA A 171 -5.67 5.31 -11.36
CA ALA A 171 -6.53 5.18 -12.54
C ALA A 171 -6.67 3.72 -12.99
N ASP A 172 -5.69 2.88 -12.66
CA ASP A 172 -5.67 1.49 -13.12
C ASP A 172 -6.61 0.60 -12.30
N SER A 173 -7.51 -0.09 -13.00
CA SER A 173 -8.37 -1.12 -12.43
C SER A 173 -7.60 -2.38 -12.00
N LYS A 174 -6.31 -2.49 -12.30
CA LYS A 174 -5.44 -3.62 -11.92
C LYS A 174 -4.93 -3.56 -10.49
N GLY A 175 -5.34 -2.53 -9.77
CA GLY A 175 -5.48 -2.69 -8.36
C GLY A 175 -4.24 -2.60 -7.54
N THR A 176 -3.57 -1.43 -7.51
CA THR A 176 -2.70 -1.11 -6.38
C THR A 176 -3.07 0.25 -5.79
N VAL A 177 -2.77 0.44 -4.52
CA VAL A 177 -3.00 1.69 -3.79
C VAL A 177 -1.64 2.20 -3.33
N PRO A 178 -1.03 3.17 -4.01
CA PRO A 178 0.25 3.72 -3.60
C PRO A 178 0.10 4.55 -2.33
N ILE A 179 1.15 4.54 -1.51
CA ILE A 179 1.28 5.44 -0.37
C ILE A 179 2.38 6.43 -0.70
N ILE A 180 2.06 7.72 -0.58
CA ILE A 180 3.07 8.77 -0.71
C ILE A 180 3.34 9.38 0.65
N THR A 181 4.61 9.61 0.95
CA THR A 181 5.08 10.39 2.09
C THR A 181 6.01 11.48 1.60
N GLU A 182 5.69 12.73 1.95
CA GLU A 182 6.54 13.88 1.68
C GLU A 182 7.31 14.24 2.94
N LEU A 183 8.59 13.90 2.96
CA LEU A 183 9.44 14.11 4.14
C LEU A 183 9.68 15.59 4.45
N SER A 184 9.58 16.45 3.44
CA SER A 184 9.68 17.91 3.60
C SER A 184 8.57 18.50 4.47
N LYS A 185 7.38 17.88 4.51
CA LYS A 185 6.24 18.37 5.31
C LYS A 185 6.39 18.05 6.80
N ASN A 186 7.13 17.01 7.15
CA ASN A 186 7.30 16.52 8.52
C ASN A 186 8.70 16.80 9.06
N ARG A 187 9.14 18.05 9.01
CA ARG A 187 10.48 18.52 9.39
C ARG A 187 10.90 18.19 10.83
N THR A 188 9.97 17.86 11.70
CA THR A 188 10.23 17.56 13.13
C THR A 188 10.29 16.07 13.43
N ALA A 189 9.88 15.19 12.51
CA ALA A 189 9.91 13.76 12.75
C ALA A 189 11.30 13.20 12.38
N SER A 190 12.11 12.91 13.40
CA SER A 190 13.43 12.29 13.23
C SER A 190 13.37 10.81 12.82
N ILE A 191 12.20 10.19 12.80
CA ILE A 191 12.02 8.77 12.56
C ILE A 191 11.06 8.56 11.37
N PHE A 192 11.61 8.15 10.23
CA PHE A 192 10.84 7.82 9.00
C PHE A 192 9.64 6.90 9.26
N LYS A 193 9.79 5.89 10.12
CA LYS A 193 8.71 4.97 10.49
C LYS A 193 7.50 5.72 11.07
N TYR A 194 7.71 6.76 11.87
CA TYR A 194 6.63 7.53 12.48
C TYR A 194 5.88 8.36 11.43
N VAL A 195 6.61 8.96 10.50
CA VAL A 195 6.00 9.70 9.38
C VAL A 195 5.12 8.78 8.53
N LEU A 196 5.63 7.61 8.19
CA LEU A 196 4.88 6.61 7.42
C LEU A 196 3.60 6.16 8.14
N LEU A 197 3.68 5.83 9.42
CA LEU A 197 2.53 5.41 10.21
C LEU A 197 1.46 6.52 10.28
N THR A 198 1.88 7.76 10.52
CA THR A 198 0.97 8.92 10.55
C THR A 198 0.27 9.13 9.20
N GLU A 199 0.99 8.97 8.09
CA GLU A 199 0.39 9.06 6.75
C GLU A 199 -0.62 7.94 6.49
N ILE A 200 -0.32 6.71 6.89
CA ILE A 200 -1.24 5.58 6.78
C ILE A 200 -2.53 5.85 7.55
N ASP A 201 -2.42 6.22 8.82
CA ASP A 201 -3.56 6.46 9.71
C ASP A 201 -4.43 7.62 9.21
N SER A 202 -3.82 8.66 8.63
CA SER A 202 -4.54 9.81 8.08
C SER A 202 -5.30 9.49 6.79
N LYS A 203 -4.74 8.60 5.97
CA LYS A 203 -5.25 8.29 4.62
C LYS A 203 -6.22 7.11 4.62
N PHE A 204 -5.97 6.11 5.43
CA PHE A 204 -6.66 4.82 5.38
C PHE A 204 -7.27 4.45 6.74
N SER A 205 -8.41 5.03 7.06
CA SER A 205 -9.12 4.76 8.32
C SER A 205 -9.60 3.30 8.50
N ASN A 206 -9.57 2.51 7.43
CA ASN A 206 -10.00 1.10 7.41
C ASN A 206 -8.85 0.09 7.39
N LEU A 207 -7.60 0.55 7.29
CA LEU A 207 -6.42 -0.30 7.26
C LEU A 207 -5.58 -0.09 8.51
N SER A 208 -5.06 -1.18 9.08
CA SER A 208 -4.07 -1.07 10.15
C SER A 208 -2.69 -0.78 9.57
N SER A 209 -1.86 -0.07 10.33
CA SER A 209 -0.48 0.23 9.93
C SER A 209 0.37 -1.03 9.77
N GLU A 210 0.07 -2.08 10.54
CA GLU A 210 0.73 -3.38 10.47
C GLU A 210 0.42 -4.07 9.15
N LEU A 211 -0.85 -4.08 8.73
CA LEU A 211 -1.28 -4.67 7.46
C LEU A 211 -0.64 -3.93 6.28
N VAL A 212 -0.68 -2.61 6.28
CA VAL A 212 -0.07 -1.80 5.21
C VAL A 212 1.44 -2.05 5.13
N THR A 213 2.13 -2.09 6.29
CA THR A 213 3.57 -2.40 6.34
C THR A 213 3.87 -3.80 5.80
N TYR A 214 3.00 -4.77 6.10
CA TYR A 214 3.12 -6.11 5.55
C TYR A 214 3.01 -6.10 4.02
N GLU A 215 1.99 -5.43 3.45
CA GLU A 215 1.77 -5.39 2.01
C GLU A 215 2.85 -4.59 1.24
N ILE A 216 3.44 -3.56 1.88
CA ILE A 216 4.63 -2.88 1.34
C ILE A 216 5.80 -3.88 1.21
N LYS A 217 6.04 -4.70 2.25
CA LYS A 217 7.10 -5.71 2.24
C LYS A 217 6.86 -6.83 1.23
N GLN A 218 5.59 -7.12 0.90
CA GLN A 218 5.22 -8.05 -0.16
C GLN A 218 5.34 -7.44 -1.57
N GLY A 219 5.60 -6.14 -1.68
CA GLY A 219 5.67 -5.43 -2.96
C GLY A 219 4.30 -5.14 -3.60
N LYS A 220 3.19 -5.36 -2.87
CA LYS A 220 1.83 -5.10 -3.39
C LYS A 220 1.37 -3.66 -3.20
N VAL A 221 1.91 -2.96 -2.22
CA VAL A 221 1.63 -1.54 -1.95
C VAL A 221 2.87 -0.73 -2.27
N PRO A 222 2.90 0.02 -3.37
CA PRO A 222 4.01 0.92 -3.69
C PRO A 222 4.13 2.04 -2.64
N LEU A 223 5.33 2.20 -2.09
CA LEU A 223 5.67 3.30 -1.20
C LEU A 223 6.51 4.33 -1.95
N ILE A 224 5.96 5.53 -2.12
CA ILE A 224 6.63 6.65 -2.76
C ILE A 224 7.15 7.59 -1.67
N ILE A 225 8.46 7.81 -1.64
CA ILE A 225 9.12 8.68 -0.68
C ILE A 225 9.65 9.89 -1.42
N ASP A 226 9.06 11.06 -1.19
CA ASP A 226 9.51 12.33 -1.77
C ASP A 226 10.30 13.15 -0.75
N GLY A 227 11.40 13.78 -1.16
CA GLY A 227 12.26 14.59 -0.31
C GLY A 227 13.23 13.79 0.57
N PHE A 228 13.65 12.61 0.16
CA PHE A 228 14.59 11.77 0.92
C PHE A 228 15.98 12.42 1.07
N ASP A 229 16.41 13.21 0.08
CA ASP A 229 17.63 14.02 0.11
C ASP A 229 17.63 15.06 1.25
N GLU A 230 16.46 15.58 1.62
CA GLU A 230 16.34 16.52 2.73
C GLU A 230 16.57 15.87 4.11
N LEU A 231 16.35 14.57 4.25
CA LEU A 231 16.67 13.83 5.46
C LEU A 231 18.19 13.60 5.61
N LEU A 232 18.83 13.26 4.50
CA LEU A 232 20.28 12.97 4.52
C LEU A 232 21.11 14.23 4.81
N SER A 233 20.68 15.40 4.33
CA SER A 233 21.39 16.67 4.57
C SER A 233 21.36 17.09 6.03
N LYS A 234 20.31 16.76 6.79
CA LYS A 234 20.19 17.12 8.21
C LYS A 234 21.02 16.25 9.15
N SER A 235 21.26 14.99 8.78
CA SER A 235 22.10 14.10 9.58
C SER A 235 23.57 14.51 9.60
N HIS A 236 23.99 15.39 8.69
CA HIS A 236 25.36 15.94 8.65
C HIS A 236 25.51 17.21 9.49
N ASP A 237 24.43 17.95 9.76
CA ASP A 237 24.51 19.19 10.55
C ASP A 237 24.45 18.95 12.07
N ASP A 238 24.04 17.76 12.51
CA ASP A 238 23.95 17.40 13.94
C ASP A 238 25.20 16.69 14.50
N VAL A 239 26.31 16.66 13.79
CA VAL A 239 27.59 16.23 14.36
C VAL A 239 28.17 17.43 15.12
N PRO A 240 28.18 17.42 16.47
CA PRO A 240 28.84 18.49 17.21
C PRO A 240 30.32 18.47 16.88
N THR A 241 30.79 19.48 16.16
CA THR A 241 32.19 19.81 15.98
C THR A 241 32.78 20.36 17.32
N ASN A 242 32.79 19.56 18.36
CA ASN A 242 33.43 19.88 19.61
C ASN A 242 34.31 18.69 20.03
N LEU A 243 35.36 18.46 19.27
CA LEU A 243 36.58 17.80 19.72
C LEU A 243 37.75 18.54 19.09
N SER A 244 37.98 19.75 19.55
CA SER A 244 39.26 20.40 19.39
C SER A 244 39.63 21.01 20.73
N ASP A 245 40.80 20.58 21.17
CA ASP A 245 41.74 21.29 22.04
C ASP A 245 41.35 21.52 23.51
N SER A 246 41.84 20.66 24.31
CA SER A 246 42.45 21.10 25.60
C SER A 246 43.59 20.15 25.96
N ASP A 247 44.76 20.73 26.02
CA ASP A 247 46.04 20.40 26.56
C ASP A 247 46.08 19.32 27.67
#